data_86fdec5317652fada362203bb694316d
#
_entry.id   86fdec5317652fada362203bb694316d
#
_cell.length_a   1.000
_cell.length_b   1.000
_cell.length_c   1.000
_cell.angle_alpha   90.00
_cell.angle_beta   90.00
_cell.angle_gamma   90.00
#
_symmetry.space_group_name_H-M   'P 1'
#
loop_
_entity.id
_entity.type
_entity.pdbx_description
1 polymer ?
#
loop_
_entity_poly.entity_id
_entity_poly.type
_entity_poly.pdbx_seq_one_letter_code
_entity_poly.pdbx_strand_id
1 'polypeptide(L)'
;MTATDISAHPIHLGVGATAVVEPLFTGEMTWYADYTDRHADDGTEGRLVTMHRFTASWDVWEMHPSGSEVVLCTDGALTLHQEHDDGTAATVTLVAGEYAVNPPGTWHTADVDGSATAVFITAGLGTEHRPR
;
A
#
# COMPACT_ATOMS: atom_id res chain seq x y z
N MET A 1 -26.96 4.58 6.69
CA MET A 1 -25.55 4.22 6.38
C MET A 1 -25.54 3.42 5.09
N THR A 2 -24.65 3.74 4.18
CA THR A 2 -24.46 3.03 2.92
C THR A 2 -23.09 2.34 2.90
N ALA A 3 -23.01 1.23 2.17
CA ALA A 3 -21.72 0.59 1.92
C ALA A 3 -20.88 1.44 0.97
N THR A 4 -19.57 1.44 1.19
CA THR A 4 -18.61 2.18 0.38
C THR A 4 -17.59 1.21 -0.23
N ASP A 5 -17.34 1.35 -1.52
CA ASP A 5 -16.35 0.55 -2.24
C ASP A 5 -14.94 1.09 -1.95
N ILE A 6 -14.11 0.27 -1.34
CA ILE A 6 -12.75 0.67 -0.96
C ILE A 6 -11.85 0.92 -2.17
N SER A 7 -12.10 0.27 -3.31
CA SER A 7 -11.32 0.54 -4.52
C SER A 7 -11.58 1.94 -5.09
N ALA A 8 -12.76 2.48 -4.84
CA ALA A 8 -13.15 3.83 -5.25
C ALA A 8 -12.86 4.88 -4.16
N HIS A 9 -13.02 4.51 -2.91
CA HIS A 9 -12.87 5.42 -1.76
C HIS A 9 -12.00 4.76 -0.70
N PRO A 10 -10.68 4.98 -0.75
CA PRO A 10 -9.76 4.53 0.28
C PRO A 10 -10.15 5.03 1.67
N ILE A 11 -9.56 4.42 2.69
CA ILE A 11 -9.81 4.79 4.08
C ILE A 11 -8.54 5.40 4.66
N HIS A 12 -8.66 6.52 5.37
CA HIS A 12 -7.61 7.01 6.24
C HIS A 12 -7.86 6.52 7.66
N LEU A 13 -6.88 5.83 8.23
CA LEU A 13 -6.84 5.49 9.65
C LEU A 13 -5.98 6.52 10.36
N GLY A 14 -6.60 7.35 11.17
CA GLY A 14 -5.95 8.48 11.83
C GLY A 14 -5.64 8.26 13.30
N VAL A 15 -5.00 9.26 13.88
CA VAL A 15 -4.73 9.33 15.32
C VAL A 15 -6.06 9.35 16.09
N GLY A 16 -6.09 8.72 17.26
CA GLY A 16 -7.31 8.62 18.08
C GLY A 16 -8.27 7.54 17.58
N ALA A 17 -7.75 6.55 16.87
CA ALA A 17 -8.54 5.43 16.31
C ALA A 17 -9.67 5.91 15.37
N THR A 18 -9.42 6.98 14.63
CA THR A 18 -10.38 7.51 13.65
C THR A 18 -10.28 6.78 12.32
N ALA A 19 -11.39 6.71 11.59
CA ALA A 19 -11.45 6.22 10.23
C ALA A 19 -12.22 7.23 9.37
N VAL A 20 -11.61 7.66 8.26
CA VAL A 20 -12.18 8.67 7.35
C VAL A 20 -12.30 8.09 5.95
N VAL A 21 -13.47 8.24 5.33
CA VAL A 21 -13.68 7.90 3.93
C VAL A 21 -13.01 8.96 3.06
N GLU A 22 -12.11 8.54 2.17
CA GLU A 22 -11.39 9.45 1.29
C GLU A 22 -12.17 9.74 0.01
N PRO A 23 -11.84 10.86 -0.69
CA PRO A 23 -12.41 11.18 -1.99
C PRO A 23 -12.14 10.07 -3.02
N LEU A 24 -12.88 10.10 -4.13
CA LEU A 24 -12.73 9.16 -5.24
C LEU A 24 -11.25 9.04 -5.64
N PHE A 25 -10.74 7.81 -5.60
CA PHE A 25 -9.34 7.52 -5.92
C PHE A 25 -9.09 7.64 -7.43
N THR A 26 -8.09 8.41 -7.80
CA THR A 26 -7.70 8.63 -9.20
C THR A 26 -6.39 7.93 -9.57
N GLY A 27 -5.58 7.55 -8.57
CA GLY A 27 -4.23 6.99 -8.79
C GLY A 27 -3.18 8.03 -9.19
N GLU A 28 -3.56 9.29 -9.34
CA GLU A 28 -2.63 10.36 -9.72
C GLU A 28 -1.81 10.84 -8.53
N MET A 29 -0.61 11.39 -8.81
CA MET A 29 0.26 11.94 -7.76
C MET A 29 -0.42 13.08 -6.99
N THR A 30 -1.27 13.86 -7.65
CA THR A 30 -2.05 14.93 -7.02
C THR A 30 -3.03 14.40 -5.97
N TRP A 31 -3.61 13.23 -6.20
CA TRP A 31 -4.48 12.59 -5.20
C TRP A 31 -3.73 12.31 -3.90
N TYR A 32 -2.52 11.76 -4.01
CA TYR A 32 -1.67 11.47 -2.84
C TYR A 32 -1.18 12.75 -2.15
N ALA A 33 -0.83 13.78 -2.90
CA ALA A 33 -0.42 15.06 -2.34
C ALA A 33 -1.56 15.71 -1.55
N ASP A 34 -2.78 15.71 -2.10
CA ASP A 34 -3.97 16.24 -1.42
C ASP A 34 -4.32 15.41 -0.17
N TYR A 35 -4.19 14.09 -0.25
CA TYR A 35 -4.36 13.19 0.90
C TYR A 35 -3.38 13.54 2.03
N THR A 36 -2.10 13.69 1.71
CA THR A 36 -1.06 14.05 2.68
C THR A 36 -1.37 15.40 3.34
N ASP A 37 -1.80 16.39 2.57
CA ASP A 37 -2.14 17.70 3.09
C ASP A 37 -3.37 17.67 4.01
N ARG A 38 -4.42 16.92 3.63
CA ARG A 38 -5.64 16.79 4.46
C ARG A 38 -5.35 16.18 5.83
N HIS A 39 -4.41 15.24 5.91
CA HIS A 39 -4.11 14.47 7.10
C HIS A 39 -2.75 14.79 7.72
N ALA A 40 -2.19 15.96 7.40
CA ALA A 40 -0.87 16.38 7.89
C ALA A 40 -0.76 16.36 9.43
N ASP A 41 -1.86 16.66 10.14
CA ASP A 41 -1.88 16.69 11.60
C ASP A 41 -1.70 15.31 12.25
N ASP A 42 -1.96 14.22 11.53
CA ASP A 42 -1.72 12.86 12.01
C ASP A 42 -0.23 12.44 11.93
N GLY A 43 0.60 13.23 11.24
CA GLY A 43 2.02 12.96 11.09
C GLY A 43 2.29 11.58 10.51
N THR A 44 3.24 10.86 11.13
CA THR A 44 3.63 9.50 10.69
C THR A 44 2.70 8.40 11.20
N GLU A 45 1.74 8.73 12.07
CA GLU A 45 0.82 7.74 12.65
C GLU A 45 -0.37 7.43 11.73
N GLY A 46 -0.68 8.31 10.78
CA GLY A 46 -1.75 8.11 9.83
C GLY A 46 -1.43 6.98 8.84
N ARG A 47 -2.44 6.21 8.48
CA ARG A 47 -2.31 5.11 7.51
C ARG A 47 -3.40 5.18 6.47
N LEU A 48 -3.01 4.92 5.22
CA LEU A 48 -3.93 4.80 4.09
C LEU A 48 -4.23 3.32 3.84
N VAL A 49 -5.52 2.98 3.76
CA VAL A 49 -5.98 1.64 3.37
C VAL A 49 -6.53 1.73 1.95
N THR A 50 -5.92 0.99 1.04
CA THR A 50 -6.33 0.92 -0.37
C THR A 50 -6.56 -0.52 -0.78
N MET A 51 -7.33 -0.73 -1.85
CA MET A 51 -7.42 -2.02 -2.52
C MET A 51 -7.21 -1.82 -4.01
N HIS A 52 -6.30 -2.61 -4.59
CA HIS A 52 -5.98 -2.55 -6.02
C HIS A 52 -6.04 -3.92 -6.66
N ARG A 53 -6.52 -3.96 -7.90
CA ARG A 53 -6.43 -5.14 -8.76
C ARG A 53 -5.33 -4.92 -9.78
N PHE A 54 -4.45 -5.91 -9.91
CA PHE A 54 -3.33 -5.90 -10.85
C PHE A 54 -3.54 -6.99 -11.91
N THR A 55 -3.24 -6.67 -13.14
CA THR A 55 -3.23 -7.59 -14.28
C THR A 55 -1.85 -7.75 -14.89
N ALA A 56 -0.84 -7.11 -14.30
CA ALA A 56 0.56 -7.18 -14.68
C ALA A 56 1.45 -6.97 -13.47
N SER A 57 2.69 -7.44 -13.56
CA SER A 57 3.72 -7.16 -12.56
C SER A 57 4.00 -5.66 -12.46
N TRP A 58 4.43 -5.21 -11.28
CA TRP A 58 4.80 -3.81 -11.09
C TRP A 58 6.05 -3.47 -11.89
N ASP A 59 6.15 -2.23 -12.33
CA ASP A 59 7.31 -1.69 -13.06
C ASP A 59 8.23 -0.84 -12.18
N VAL A 60 7.89 -0.70 -10.90
CA VAL A 60 8.64 0.09 -9.92
C VAL A 60 8.87 -0.70 -8.63
N TRP A 61 9.90 -0.29 -7.90
CA TRP A 61 10.07 -0.59 -6.49
C TRP A 61 9.55 0.58 -5.67
N GLU A 62 8.95 0.29 -4.52
CA GLU A 62 8.52 1.28 -3.54
C GLU A 62 9.21 1.07 -2.20
N MET A 63 9.32 2.15 -1.44
CA MET A 63 9.85 2.11 -0.07
C MET A 63 9.12 3.14 0.77
N HIS A 64 8.72 2.73 1.98
CA HIS A 64 8.03 3.58 2.94
C HIS A 64 8.90 3.79 4.18
N PRO A 65 9.50 4.98 4.36
CA PRO A 65 10.45 5.20 5.46
C PRO A 65 9.77 5.42 6.82
N SER A 66 8.49 5.83 6.81
CA SER A 66 7.81 6.29 8.02
C SER A 66 7.09 5.19 8.80
N GLY A 67 6.95 4.00 8.26
CA GLY A 67 6.28 2.91 8.95
C GLY A 67 6.18 1.64 8.13
N SER A 68 5.63 0.61 8.73
CA SER A 68 5.38 -0.66 8.08
C SER A 68 4.19 -0.58 7.13
N GLU A 69 4.22 -1.39 6.08
CA GLU A 69 3.08 -1.63 5.20
C GLU A 69 2.61 -3.06 5.32
N VAL A 70 1.30 -3.27 5.43
CA VAL A 70 0.68 -4.59 5.30
C VAL A 70 0.20 -4.75 3.86
N VAL A 71 0.54 -5.88 3.24
CA VAL A 71 0.03 -6.30 1.93
C VAL A 71 -0.79 -7.57 2.15
N LEU A 72 -2.10 -7.49 1.95
CA LEU A 72 -3.03 -8.61 2.13
C LEU A 72 -3.61 -9.00 0.76
N CYS A 73 -3.28 -10.19 0.28
CA CYS A 73 -3.88 -10.72 -0.95
C CYS A 73 -5.31 -11.16 -0.68
N THR A 74 -6.27 -10.72 -1.50
CA THR A 74 -7.68 -11.10 -1.37
C THR A 74 -8.19 -11.95 -2.53
N ASP A 75 -7.50 -11.94 -3.66
CA ASP A 75 -7.85 -12.73 -4.83
C ASP A 75 -6.62 -12.95 -5.72
N GLY A 76 -6.54 -14.10 -6.38
CA GLY A 76 -5.41 -14.46 -7.22
C GLY A 76 -4.15 -14.78 -6.42
N ALA A 77 -2.99 -14.48 -7.01
CA ALA A 77 -1.69 -14.67 -6.36
C ALA A 77 -0.77 -13.50 -6.69
N LEU A 78 0.00 -13.07 -5.70
CA LEU A 78 0.94 -11.96 -5.81
C LEU A 78 2.27 -12.39 -5.19
N THR A 79 3.36 -12.28 -5.97
CA THR A 79 4.71 -12.60 -5.49
C THR A 79 5.41 -11.30 -5.10
N LEU A 80 5.62 -11.13 -3.80
CA LEU A 80 6.26 -9.97 -3.21
C LEU A 80 7.75 -10.20 -3.08
N HIS A 81 8.55 -9.24 -3.55
CA HIS A 81 10.00 -9.21 -3.39
C HIS A 81 10.38 -8.07 -2.46
N GLN A 82 11.30 -8.33 -1.54
CA GLN A 82 11.83 -7.34 -0.61
C GLN A 82 13.35 -7.27 -0.72
N GLU A 83 13.89 -6.05 -0.64
CA GLU A 83 15.31 -5.79 -0.41
C GLU A 83 15.46 -5.00 0.88
N HIS A 84 16.20 -5.56 1.83
CA HIS A 84 16.46 -4.95 3.14
C HIS A 84 17.72 -4.09 3.12
N ASP A 85 17.84 -3.17 4.08
CA ASP A 85 18.98 -2.26 4.21
C ASP A 85 20.30 -2.99 4.43
N ASP A 86 20.29 -4.18 5.03
CA ASP A 86 21.49 -5.01 5.26
C ASP A 86 21.92 -5.78 4.01
N GLY A 87 21.26 -5.59 2.87
CA GLY A 87 21.55 -6.24 1.60
C GLY A 87 20.90 -7.63 1.45
N THR A 88 20.16 -8.10 2.44
CA THR A 88 19.40 -9.35 2.31
C THR A 88 18.14 -9.13 1.49
N ALA A 89 17.66 -10.21 0.86
CA ALA A 89 16.45 -10.20 0.04
C ALA A 89 15.50 -11.31 0.51
N ALA A 90 14.21 -11.08 0.32
CA ALA A 90 13.17 -12.06 0.60
C ALA A 90 12.15 -12.07 -0.55
N THR A 91 11.54 -13.23 -0.77
CA THR A 91 10.47 -13.41 -1.75
C THR A 91 9.39 -14.30 -1.16
N VAL A 92 8.14 -13.88 -1.29
CA VAL A 92 6.99 -14.67 -0.83
C VAL A 92 5.84 -14.54 -1.83
N THR A 93 5.17 -15.66 -2.12
CA THR A 93 3.93 -15.63 -2.90
C THR A 93 2.74 -15.70 -1.95
N LEU A 94 1.87 -14.71 -2.06
CA LEU A 94 0.63 -14.60 -1.30
C LEU A 94 -0.54 -15.07 -2.16
N VAL A 95 -1.38 -15.91 -1.58
CA VAL A 95 -2.70 -16.25 -2.13
C VAL A 95 -3.81 -15.63 -1.28
N ALA A 96 -5.06 -15.72 -1.72
CA ALA A 96 -6.19 -15.11 -1.02
C ALA A 96 -6.22 -15.45 0.47
N GLY A 97 -6.29 -14.42 1.31
CA GLY A 97 -6.29 -14.51 2.78
C GLY A 97 -4.91 -14.46 3.42
N GLU A 98 -3.83 -14.46 2.63
CA GLU A 98 -2.46 -14.36 3.13
C GLU A 98 -1.93 -12.93 3.06
N TYR A 99 -1.07 -12.56 4.00
CA TYR A 99 -0.46 -11.24 4.03
C TYR A 99 1.04 -11.31 4.31
N ALA A 100 1.73 -10.25 3.96
CA ALA A 100 3.11 -9.98 4.34
C ALA A 100 3.23 -8.56 4.86
N VAL A 101 4.30 -8.32 5.61
CA VAL A 101 4.62 -6.98 6.12
C VAL A 101 5.92 -6.51 5.48
N ASN A 102 5.89 -5.31 4.91
CA ASN A 102 7.08 -4.58 4.50
C ASN A 102 7.53 -3.70 5.67
N PRO A 103 8.67 -3.99 6.30
CA PRO A 103 9.20 -3.13 7.37
C PRO A 103 9.53 -1.73 6.85
N PRO A 104 9.64 -0.71 7.72
CA PRO A 104 10.08 0.61 7.30
C PRO A 104 11.44 0.57 6.61
N GLY A 105 11.59 1.33 5.53
CA GLY A 105 12.84 1.41 4.78
C GLY A 105 13.13 0.22 3.86
N THR A 106 12.25 -0.76 3.79
CA THR A 106 12.42 -1.93 2.92
C THR A 106 11.86 -1.64 1.53
N TRP A 107 12.72 -1.76 0.52
CA TRP A 107 12.29 -1.71 -0.87
C TRP A 107 11.50 -2.97 -1.22
N HIS A 108 10.37 -2.80 -1.90
CA HIS A 108 9.52 -3.91 -2.31
C HIS A 108 8.92 -3.69 -3.70
N THR A 109 8.65 -4.78 -4.38
CA THR A 109 7.95 -4.83 -5.67
C THR A 109 7.17 -6.13 -5.76
N ALA A 110 6.33 -6.26 -6.76
CA ALA A 110 5.48 -7.43 -6.91
C ALA A 110 5.41 -7.94 -8.33
N ASP A 111 5.42 -9.28 -8.46
CA ASP A 111 5.09 -9.97 -9.70
C ASP A 111 3.67 -10.52 -9.63
N VAL A 112 2.96 -10.40 -10.73
CA VAL A 112 1.60 -10.90 -10.90
C VAL A 112 1.54 -11.71 -12.19
N ASP A 113 1.13 -12.98 -12.07
CA ASP A 113 0.83 -13.84 -13.18
C ASP A 113 -0.69 -13.96 -13.31
N GLY A 114 -1.24 -13.44 -14.40
CA GLY A 114 -2.69 -13.32 -14.58
C GLY A 114 -3.25 -12.10 -13.87
N SER A 115 -3.87 -12.28 -12.71
CA SER A 115 -4.41 -11.18 -11.92
C SER A 115 -4.29 -11.42 -10.42
N ALA A 116 -4.23 -10.35 -9.67
CA ALA A 116 -4.27 -10.39 -8.21
C ALA A 116 -4.97 -9.14 -7.68
N THR A 117 -5.67 -9.29 -6.57
CA THR A 117 -6.23 -8.17 -5.81
C THR A 117 -5.63 -8.17 -4.42
N ALA A 118 -5.22 -7.02 -3.94
CA ALA A 118 -4.63 -6.89 -2.62
C ALA A 118 -5.09 -5.62 -1.92
N VAL A 119 -5.17 -5.69 -0.60
CA VAL A 119 -5.38 -4.57 0.30
C VAL A 119 -4.02 -4.15 0.86
N PHE A 120 -3.77 -2.84 0.84
CA PHE A 120 -2.55 -2.22 1.36
C PHE A 120 -2.90 -1.33 2.55
N ILE A 121 -2.17 -1.48 3.65
CA ILE A 121 -2.26 -0.58 4.80
C ILE A 121 -0.90 0.08 4.94
N THR A 122 -0.80 1.36 4.61
CA THR A 122 0.48 2.03 4.35
C THR A 122 0.63 3.30 5.17
N ALA A 123 1.74 3.42 5.88
CA ALA A 123 2.23 4.69 6.43
C ALA A 123 3.07 5.37 5.34
N GLY A 124 2.44 6.10 4.44
CA GLY A 124 3.01 6.52 3.17
C GLY A 124 3.79 7.84 3.17
N LEU A 125 3.93 8.52 4.31
CA LEU A 125 4.66 9.78 4.36
C LEU A 125 6.14 9.57 3.98
N GLY A 126 6.59 10.27 2.93
CA GLY A 126 7.95 10.16 2.44
C GLY A 126 8.23 8.96 1.54
N THR A 127 7.19 8.31 1.01
CA THR A 127 7.34 7.18 0.08
C THR A 127 8.26 7.52 -1.08
N GLU A 128 9.18 6.61 -1.38
CA GLU A 128 10.12 6.72 -2.49
C GLU A 128 9.87 5.61 -3.52
N HIS A 129 10.22 5.89 -4.76
CA HIS A 129 10.11 4.97 -5.88
C HIS A 129 11.44 4.87 -6.62
N ARG A 130 11.72 3.71 -7.20
CA ARG A 130 12.83 3.54 -8.14
C ARG A 130 12.40 2.60 -9.28
N PRO A 131 12.99 2.74 -10.49
CA PRO A 131 12.70 1.82 -11.59
C PRO A 131 13.08 0.38 -11.25
N ARG A 132 12.34 -0.53 -11.85
CA ARG A 132 12.56 -1.96 -11.74
C ARG A 132 13.39 -2.48 -12.91
#